data_1047c97370c1a7a7663ad42d9df58bdb
#
_entry.id   1047c97370c1a7a7663ad42d9df58bdb
#
_cell.length_a   1.000
_cell.length_b   1.000
_cell.length_c   1.000
_cell.angle_alpha   90.00
_cell.angle_beta   90.00
_cell.angle_gamma   90.00
#
_symmetry.space_group_name_H-M   'P 1'
#
loop_
_entity.id
_entity.type
_entity.pdbx_description
1 polymer ?
#
loop_
_entity_poly.entity_id
_entity_poly.type
_entity_poly.pdbx_seq_one_letter_code
_entity_poly.pdbx_strand_id
1 'polypeptide(L)' 'KKAARRGDDGYKVVSVRMKEEMIERLDDLSAKTNRSRNELINLLLNEALEIVKVEE' A
#
# COMPACT_ATOMS: atom_id res chain seq x y z
N LYS A 1 -21.22 13.45 -10.93
CA LYS A 1 -20.91 12.99 -10.84
C LYS A 1 -20.22 12.21 -10.79
N LYS A 2 -19.68 12.14 -10.95
CA LYS A 2 -19.00 11.35 -11.15
C LYS A 2 -17.88 11.14 -10.40
N ALA A 3 -17.09 11.94 -10.03
CA ALA A 3 -15.95 11.76 -9.21
C ALA A 3 -16.26 10.95 -7.99
N ALA A 4 -17.38 11.12 -7.55
CA ALA A 4 -17.80 10.39 -6.38
C ALA A 4 -17.66 8.91 -6.59
N ARG A 5 -17.64 8.56 -7.83
CA ARG A 5 -17.59 7.20 -8.13
C ARG A 5 -16.37 6.53 -7.64
N ARG A 6 -15.28 7.27 -7.60
CA ARG A 6 -14.08 6.74 -7.11
C ARG A 6 -14.20 6.27 -5.71
N GLY A 7 -14.94 6.98 -4.90
CA GLY A 7 -15.10 6.60 -3.54
C GLY A 7 -15.85 5.32 -3.37
N ASP A 8 -16.57 4.94 -4.39
CA ASP A 8 -17.39 3.75 -4.30
C ASP A 8 -16.58 2.46 -4.18
N ASP A 9 -15.33 2.46 -4.62
CA ASP A 9 -14.55 1.25 -4.50
C ASP A 9 -13.79 1.20 -3.19
N GLY A 10 -13.98 2.21 -2.34
CA GLY A 10 -13.37 2.19 -1.04
C GLY A 10 -11.91 2.57 -1.01
N TYR A 11 -11.38 3.09 -2.10
CA TYR A 11 -9.98 3.47 -2.18
C TYR A 11 -9.82 4.97 -2.31
N LYS A 12 -8.74 5.46 -1.76
CA LYS A 12 -8.36 6.85 -1.89
C LYS A 12 -6.89 6.92 -2.19
N VAL A 13 -6.49 7.98 -2.86
CA VAL A 13 -5.09 8.18 -3.16
C VAL A 13 -4.44 8.89 -1.98
N VAL A 14 -3.38 8.32 -1.47
CA VAL A 14 -2.66 8.86 -0.33
C VAL A 14 -1.20 8.94 -0.70
N SER A 15 -0.54 10.02 -0.32
CA SER A 15 0.88 10.17 -0.59
C SER A 15 1.69 9.82 0.64
N VAL A 16 2.72 9.03 0.45
CA VAL A 16 3.58 8.60 1.53
C VAL A 16 5.02 8.76 1.11
N ARG A 17 5.82 9.33 1.98
CA ARG A 17 7.25 9.45 1.73
C ARG A 17 7.91 8.16 2.19
N MET A 18 8.80 7.65 1.38
CA MET A 18 9.53 6.42 1.69
C MET A 18 10.98 6.58 1.36
N LYS A 19 11.80 5.82 2.06
CA LYS A 19 13.21 5.77 1.74
C LYS A 19 13.37 5.04 0.42
N GLU A 20 14.37 5.44 -0.35
CA GLU A 20 14.61 4.81 -1.63
C GLU A 20 14.87 3.32 -1.48
N GLU A 21 15.55 2.98 -0.42
CA GLU A 21 15.86 1.58 -0.12
C GLU A 21 14.57 0.75 -0.02
N MET A 22 13.58 1.32 0.63
CA MET A 22 12.31 0.65 0.81
C MET A 22 11.60 0.48 -0.52
N ILE A 23 11.66 1.52 -1.35
CA ILE A 23 11.02 1.47 -2.65
C ILE A 23 11.66 0.38 -3.51
N GLU A 24 12.97 0.27 -3.45
CA GLU A 24 13.68 -0.75 -4.21
C GLU A 24 13.26 -2.15 -3.79
N ARG A 25 13.09 -2.33 -2.50
CA ARG A 25 12.68 -3.62 -1.99
C ARG A 25 11.25 -3.97 -2.45
N LEU A 26 10.40 -2.97 -2.49
CA LEU A 26 9.04 -3.18 -2.98
C LEU A 26 9.03 -3.52 -4.46
N ASP A 27 9.87 -2.82 -5.23
CA ASP A 27 9.94 -3.07 -6.65
C ASP A 27 10.46 -4.48 -6.93
N ASP A 28 11.44 -4.90 -6.15
CA ASP A 28 12.00 -6.22 -6.32
C ASP A 28 10.95 -7.28 -6.01
N LEU A 29 10.23 -7.06 -4.94
CA LEU A 29 9.18 -7.99 -4.55
C LEU A 29 8.04 -8.00 -5.57
N SER A 30 7.76 -6.84 -6.13
CA SER A 30 6.74 -6.73 -7.16
C SER A 30 7.09 -7.60 -8.36
N ALA A 31 8.35 -7.57 -8.76
CA ALA A 31 8.80 -8.36 -9.89
C ALA A 31 8.71 -9.84 -9.57
N LYS A 32 9.07 -10.22 -8.36
CA LYS A 32 9.10 -11.63 -7.99
C LYS A 32 7.72 -12.23 -7.78
N THR A 33 6.78 -11.42 -7.34
CA THR A 33 5.45 -11.93 -7.04
C THR A 33 4.45 -11.64 -8.15
N ASN A 34 4.87 -10.88 -9.14
CA ASN A 34 3.99 -10.50 -10.24
C ASN A 34 2.80 -9.69 -9.75
N ARG A 35 3.02 -8.88 -8.73
CA ARG A 35 2.02 -8.00 -8.19
C ARG A 35 2.49 -6.56 -8.35
N SER A 36 1.57 -5.63 -8.47
CA SER A 36 1.95 -4.24 -8.59
C SER A 36 2.46 -3.75 -7.25
N ARG A 37 3.27 -2.70 -7.28
CA ARG A 37 3.79 -2.14 -6.04
C ARG A 37 2.63 -1.64 -5.16
N ASN A 38 1.64 -1.05 -5.78
CA ASN A 38 0.49 -0.55 -5.04
C ASN A 38 -0.24 -1.68 -4.34
N GLU A 39 -0.40 -2.78 -5.03
CA GLU A 39 -1.06 -3.95 -4.46
C GLU A 39 -0.29 -4.49 -3.29
N LEU A 40 1.05 -4.55 -3.43
CA LEU A 40 1.90 -5.04 -2.37
C LEU A 40 1.84 -4.13 -1.14
N ILE A 41 1.85 -2.83 -1.37
CA ILE A 41 1.78 -1.89 -0.26
C ILE A 41 0.52 -2.10 0.55
N ASN A 42 -0.60 -2.24 -0.12
CA ASN A 42 -1.87 -2.45 0.57
C ASN A 42 -1.87 -3.76 1.31
N LEU A 43 -1.35 -4.79 0.69
CA LEU A 43 -1.32 -6.11 1.30
C LEU A 43 -0.43 -6.13 2.54
N LEU A 44 0.75 -5.54 2.40
CA LEU A 44 1.69 -5.51 3.51
C LEU A 44 1.21 -4.64 4.65
N LEU A 45 0.57 -3.51 4.33
CA LEU A 45 0.05 -2.65 5.37
C LEU A 45 -1.08 -3.33 6.13
N ASN A 46 -1.88 -4.08 5.42
CA ASN A 46 -2.97 -4.80 6.05
C ASN A 46 -2.42 -5.76 7.09
N GLU A 47 -1.34 -6.46 6.73
CA GLU A 47 -0.71 -7.39 7.66
C GLU A 47 -0.03 -6.65 8.80
N ALA A 48 0.65 -5.55 8.47
CA ALA A 48 1.37 -4.80 9.48
C ALA A 48 0.43 -4.21 10.52
N LEU A 49 -0.73 -3.76 10.08
CA LEU A 49 -1.68 -3.18 11.01
C LEU A 49 -2.21 -4.19 12.02
N GLU A 50 -2.19 -5.47 11.62
CA GLU A 50 -2.59 -6.52 12.54
C GLU A 50 -1.52 -6.77 13.59
N ILE A 51 -0.27 -6.51 13.22
CA ILE A 51 0.85 -6.76 14.10
C ILE A 51 1.12 -5.63 15.07
N VAL A 52 1.05 -4.41 14.56
CA VAL A 52 1.35 -3.21 15.36
C VAL A 52 0.27 -3.00 16.40
N LYS A 53 0.69 -2.87 17.62
CA LYS A 53 -0.24 -2.62 18.71
C LYS A 53 -0.08 -1.20 19.21
N VAL A 54 -1.18 -0.63 19.61
CA VAL A 54 -1.14 0.71 20.17
C VAL A 54 -0.82 0.60 21.66
N GLU A 55 0.23 1.29 22.05
CA GLU A 55 0.64 1.30 23.44
C GLU A 55 -0.02 2.47 24.13
N GLU A 56 -0.66 2.21 25.22
CA GLU A 56 -1.35 3.28 25.95
C GLU A 56 -0.53 3.75 27.11
#